data_391c4bd7c72d019c5d0453607e13f647
#
_entry.id   391c4bd7c72d019c5d0453607e13f647
#
_cell.length_a   1.000
_cell.length_b   1.000
_cell.length_c   1.000
_cell.angle_alpha   90.00
_cell.angle_beta   90.00
_cell.angle_gamma   90.00
#
_symmetry.space_group_name_H-M   'P 1'
#
loop_
_entity.id
_entity.type
_entity.pdbx_description
1 polymer ?
#
loop_
_entity_poly.entity_id
_entity_poly.type
_entity_poly.pdbx_seq_one_letter_code
_entity_poly.pdbx_strand_id
1 'polypeptide(L)'
;MSTPAKRRLMRDFKRMQQDAPSGVSASPLPDNVMKWNAVIIGPSDTPFEDGTFRLILQFDEQYPNKPPSVKFISDMFHPNVYASGELCLDILQNRWSPTYDVSSILTSIQSLLNDPNISSPANVEAANLYKDHRSQYVKRVRETVENSWLEDDLEDDEDDKDDE
;
A
#
# COMPACT_ATOMS: atom_id res chain seq x y z
N MET A 1 -13.09 2.01 24.64
CA MET A 1 -13.58 0.64 24.92
C MET A 1 -13.02 -0.31 23.88
N SER A 2 -12.56 -1.48 24.31
CA SER A 2 -11.97 -2.46 23.41
C SER A 2 -13.03 -3.30 22.73
N THR A 3 -13.12 -3.23 21.41
CA THR A 3 -14.03 -4.04 20.59
C THR A 3 -13.29 -5.24 20.00
N PRO A 4 -13.99 -6.27 19.48
CA PRO A 4 -13.34 -7.39 18.80
C PRO A 4 -12.43 -6.93 17.64
N ALA A 5 -12.87 -5.96 16.84
CA ALA A 5 -12.07 -5.41 15.75
C ALA A 5 -10.80 -4.75 16.29
N LYS A 6 -10.90 -3.93 17.32
CA LYS A 6 -9.72 -3.26 17.92
C LYS A 6 -8.73 -4.26 18.52
N ARG A 7 -9.23 -5.29 19.20
CA ARG A 7 -8.36 -6.36 19.75
C ARG A 7 -7.65 -7.11 18.63
N ARG A 8 -8.33 -7.41 17.53
CA ARG A 8 -7.71 -8.06 16.37
C ARG A 8 -6.63 -7.17 15.76
N LEU A 9 -6.89 -5.86 15.61
CA LEU A 9 -5.92 -4.91 15.07
C LEU A 9 -4.69 -4.76 15.95
N MET A 10 -4.86 -4.76 17.27
CA MET A 10 -3.71 -4.74 18.19
C MET A 10 -2.86 -6.01 18.07
N ARG A 11 -3.49 -7.16 17.84
CA ARG A 11 -2.78 -8.42 17.58
C ARG A 11 -2.02 -8.35 16.26
N ASP A 12 -2.64 -7.83 15.22
CA ASP A 12 -2.00 -7.63 13.91
C ASP A 12 -0.78 -6.71 14.04
N PHE A 13 -0.90 -5.63 14.82
CA PHE A 13 0.20 -4.69 15.06
C PHE A 13 1.36 -5.36 15.79
N LYS A 14 1.06 -6.12 16.82
CA LYS A 14 2.09 -6.87 17.57
C LYS A 14 2.83 -7.82 16.64
N ARG A 15 2.13 -8.50 15.74
CA ARG A 15 2.73 -9.40 14.75
C ARG A 15 3.62 -8.64 13.77
N MET A 16 3.18 -7.46 13.31
CA MET A 16 3.99 -6.59 12.46
C MET A 16 5.27 -6.13 13.15
N GLN A 17 5.22 -5.85 14.45
CA GLN A 17 6.40 -5.45 15.22
C GLN A 17 7.39 -6.60 15.39
N GLN A 18 6.91 -7.83 15.53
CA GLN A 18 7.73 -9.01 15.80
C GLN A 18 8.28 -9.65 14.53
N ASP A 19 7.51 -9.66 13.45
CA ASP A 19 7.82 -10.42 12.24
C ASP A 19 7.25 -9.72 11.00
N ALA A 20 7.74 -8.50 10.73
CA ALA A 20 7.33 -7.76 9.55
C ALA A 20 7.90 -8.38 8.27
N PRO A 21 7.10 -8.48 7.17
CA PRO A 21 7.65 -8.86 5.88
C PRO A 21 8.72 -7.87 5.40
N SER A 22 9.68 -8.38 4.60
CA SER A 22 10.75 -7.55 4.07
C SER A 22 10.20 -6.41 3.19
N GLY A 23 10.66 -5.19 3.44
CA GLY A 23 10.26 -4.02 2.67
C GLY A 23 8.88 -3.49 2.98
N VAL A 24 8.26 -3.91 4.09
CA VAL A 24 6.92 -3.49 4.48
C VAL A 24 6.95 -3.02 5.93
N SER A 25 6.33 -1.87 6.20
CA SER A 25 6.11 -1.38 7.55
C SER A 25 4.70 -0.79 7.67
N ALA A 26 4.09 -0.93 8.84
CA ALA A 26 2.76 -0.39 9.10
C ALA A 26 2.55 -0.19 10.60
N SER A 27 1.82 0.85 10.94
CA SER A 27 1.44 1.13 12.33
C SER A 27 0.14 1.90 12.38
N PRO A 28 -0.68 1.67 13.43
CA PRO A 28 -1.87 2.48 13.63
C PRO A 28 -1.51 3.90 14.06
N LEU A 29 -2.40 4.85 13.80
CA LEU A 29 -2.25 6.20 14.34
C LEU A 29 -2.31 6.15 15.87
N PRO A 30 -1.54 7.02 16.57
CA PRO A 30 -1.50 7.02 18.04
C PRO A 30 -2.86 7.19 18.71
N ASP A 31 -3.75 7.93 18.09
CA ASP A 31 -5.09 8.25 18.61
C ASP A 31 -6.22 7.44 17.96
N ASN A 32 -5.92 6.60 16.96
CA ASN A 32 -6.96 5.88 16.23
C ASN A 32 -6.43 4.55 15.66
N VAL A 33 -6.70 3.45 16.35
CA VAL A 33 -6.28 2.11 15.93
C VAL A 33 -6.98 1.65 14.65
N MET A 34 -8.07 2.31 14.25
CA MET A 34 -8.82 1.97 13.04
C MET A 34 -8.20 2.55 11.76
N LYS A 35 -7.23 3.45 11.89
CA LYS A 35 -6.53 4.03 10.75
C LYS A 35 -5.03 3.81 10.88
N TRP A 36 -4.44 3.24 9.81
CA TRP A 36 -3.03 2.87 9.78
C TRP A 36 -2.31 3.58 8.65
N ASN A 37 -1.07 3.98 8.94
CA ASN A 37 -0.11 4.37 7.91
C ASN A 37 0.78 3.18 7.59
N ALA A 38 1.07 2.98 6.31
CA ALA A 38 1.95 1.91 5.85
C ALA A 38 2.91 2.42 4.80
N VAL A 39 4.05 1.75 4.67
CA VAL A 39 5.04 2.00 3.62
C VAL A 39 5.42 0.66 3.00
N ILE A 40 5.44 0.62 1.68
CA ILE A 40 5.95 -0.50 0.90
C ILE A 40 7.15 -0.02 0.12
N ILE A 41 8.29 -0.69 0.32
CA ILE A 41 9.48 -0.45 -0.50
C ILE A 41 9.33 -1.27 -1.79
N GLY A 42 9.54 -0.64 -2.93
CA GLY A 42 9.45 -1.31 -4.23
C GLY A 42 10.44 -2.47 -4.30
N PRO A 43 9.98 -3.67 -4.74
CA PRO A 43 10.82 -4.86 -4.74
C PRO A 43 12.04 -4.72 -5.65
N SER A 44 13.15 -5.37 -5.26
CA SER A 44 14.36 -5.45 -6.09
C SER A 44 14.07 -6.11 -7.43
N ASP A 45 14.81 -5.70 -8.45
CA ASP A 45 14.71 -6.23 -9.82
C ASP A 45 13.35 -5.97 -10.48
N THR A 46 12.63 -4.95 -10.02
CA THR A 46 11.39 -4.47 -10.64
C THR A 46 11.53 -2.99 -10.98
N PRO A 47 10.66 -2.45 -11.86
CA PRO A 47 10.64 -1.01 -12.12
C PRO A 47 10.38 -0.15 -10.88
N PHE A 48 9.75 -0.72 -9.87
CA PHE A 48 9.42 -0.04 -8.61
C PHE A 48 10.56 -0.02 -7.60
N GLU A 49 11.68 -0.68 -7.89
CA GLU A 49 12.80 -0.84 -6.98
C GLU A 49 13.18 0.46 -6.27
N ASP A 50 13.36 0.38 -4.97
CA ASP A 50 13.74 1.47 -4.07
C ASP A 50 12.70 2.58 -3.90
N GLY A 51 11.53 2.48 -4.52
CA GLY A 51 10.42 3.39 -4.24
C GLY A 51 9.94 3.24 -2.81
N THR A 52 9.56 4.36 -2.17
CA THR A 52 9.02 4.38 -0.80
C THR A 52 7.56 4.81 -0.86
N PHE A 53 6.70 3.85 -1.15
CA PHE A 53 5.28 4.12 -1.42
C PHE A 53 4.47 4.09 -0.14
N ARG A 54 3.71 5.15 0.10
CA ARG A 54 2.90 5.33 1.30
C ARG A 54 1.44 4.98 1.04
N LEU A 55 0.83 4.32 2.02
CA LEU A 55 -0.57 3.89 1.97
C LEU A 55 -1.28 4.26 3.26
N ILE A 56 -2.61 4.38 3.16
CA ILE A 56 -3.49 4.45 4.32
C ILE A 56 -4.42 3.25 4.27
N LEU A 57 -4.57 2.58 5.42
CA LEU A 57 -5.55 1.53 5.62
C LEU A 57 -6.60 2.06 6.61
N GLN A 58 -7.87 1.91 6.24
CA GLN A 58 -8.99 2.32 7.08
C GLN A 58 -9.82 1.09 7.41
N PHE A 59 -9.92 0.79 8.69
CA PHE A 59 -10.68 -0.36 9.22
C PHE A 59 -12.00 0.11 9.82
N ASP A 60 -12.94 -0.82 9.95
CA ASP A 60 -14.18 -0.59 10.71
C ASP A 60 -14.44 -1.77 11.67
N GLU A 61 -15.53 -1.72 12.40
CA GLU A 61 -15.86 -2.73 13.42
C GLU A 61 -16.18 -4.10 12.81
N GLN A 62 -16.33 -4.21 11.49
CA GLN A 62 -16.57 -5.49 10.81
C GLN A 62 -15.29 -6.25 10.50
N TYR A 63 -14.11 -5.61 10.69
CA TYR A 63 -12.83 -6.29 10.55
C TYR A 63 -12.66 -7.33 11.66
N PRO A 64 -12.17 -8.55 11.44
CA PRO A 64 -11.62 -9.08 10.19
C PRO A 64 -12.62 -9.78 9.24
N ASN A 65 -13.92 -9.70 9.51
CA ASN A 65 -14.93 -10.33 8.65
C ASN A 65 -15.01 -9.63 7.29
N LYS A 66 -14.76 -8.32 7.28
CA LYS A 66 -14.62 -7.53 6.05
C LYS A 66 -13.22 -6.92 5.95
N PRO A 67 -12.71 -6.73 4.73
CA PRO A 67 -11.41 -6.09 4.54
C PRO A 67 -11.44 -4.60 4.86
N PRO A 68 -10.27 -4.00 5.15
CA PRO A 68 -10.17 -2.54 5.21
C PRO A 68 -10.26 -1.93 3.83
N SER A 69 -10.50 -0.63 3.77
CA SER A 69 -10.20 0.14 2.56
C SER A 69 -8.72 0.49 2.56
N VAL A 70 -8.08 0.39 1.39
CA VAL A 70 -6.65 0.65 1.23
C VAL A 70 -6.45 1.61 0.07
N LYS A 71 -5.58 2.59 0.28
CA LYS A 71 -5.34 3.64 -0.71
C LYS A 71 -3.87 4.06 -0.68
N PHE A 72 -3.25 4.14 -1.85
CA PHE A 72 -1.95 4.79 -1.99
C PHE A 72 -2.09 6.30 -1.83
N ILE A 73 -1.24 6.88 -1.01
CA ILE A 73 -1.07 8.34 -0.90
C ILE A 73 -0.02 8.81 -1.89
N SER A 74 1.04 8.03 -2.09
CA SER A 74 2.06 8.29 -3.09
C SER A 74 1.47 8.24 -4.50
N ASP A 75 2.04 9.04 -5.41
CA ASP A 75 1.72 8.98 -6.83
C ASP A 75 2.15 7.63 -7.39
N MET A 76 1.22 6.92 -8.04
CA MET A 76 1.44 5.58 -8.56
C MET A 76 1.13 5.51 -10.05
N PHE A 77 1.92 4.72 -10.77
CA PHE A 77 1.63 4.36 -12.14
C PHE A 77 1.62 2.83 -12.24
N HIS A 78 0.44 2.24 -12.20
CA HIS A 78 0.27 0.79 -12.14
C HIS A 78 -1.09 0.41 -12.73
N PRO A 79 -1.19 -0.68 -13.52
CA PRO A 79 -2.46 -1.09 -14.13
C PRO A 79 -3.63 -1.27 -13.15
N ASN A 80 -3.37 -1.60 -11.90
CA ASN A 80 -4.40 -1.91 -10.91
C ASN A 80 -4.57 -0.84 -9.83
N VAL A 81 -4.04 0.36 -10.06
CA VAL A 81 -4.20 1.49 -9.14
C VAL A 81 -4.96 2.61 -9.85
N TYR A 82 -6.09 3.03 -9.27
CA TYR A 82 -6.90 4.13 -9.78
C TYR A 82 -6.19 5.47 -9.55
N ALA A 83 -6.62 6.51 -10.29
CA ALA A 83 -6.11 7.86 -10.09
C ALA A 83 -6.30 8.36 -8.65
N SER A 84 -7.32 7.88 -7.96
CA SER A 84 -7.58 8.18 -6.55
C SER A 84 -6.58 7.55 -5.58
N GLY A 85 -5.80 6.56 -6.03
CA GLY A 85 -4.92 5.73 -5.20
C GLY A 85 -5.56 4.42 -4.74
N GLU A 86 -6.85 4.25 -4.95
CA GLU A 86 -7.54 3.00 -4.61
C GLU A 86 -7.02 1.85 -5.46
N LEU A 87 -7.09 0.64 -4.92
CA LEU A 87 -6.54 -0.57 -5.53
C LEU A 87 -7.63 -1.48 -6.05
N CYS A 88 -7.40 -2.02 -7.24
CA CYS A 88 -8.17 -3.16 -7.76
C CYS A 88 -7.39 -4.45 -7.41
N LEU A 89 -7.73 -5.08 -6.31
CA LEU A 89 -7.07 -6.28 -5.79
C LEU A 89 -8.13 -7.23 -5.23
N ASP A 90 -8.10 -8.48 -5.69
CA ASP A 90 -9.13 -9.47 -5.39
C ASP A 90 -9.30 -9.76 -3.89
N ILE A 91 -8.20 -9.83 -3.13
CA ILE A 91 -8.28 -10.11 -1.69
C ILE A 91 -8.92 -8.96 -0.90
N LEU A 92 -8.94 -7.75 -1.44
CA LEU A 92 -9.63 -6.60 -0.82
C LEU A 92 -11.11 -6.52 -1.22
N GLN A 93 -11.58 -7.47 -2.00
CA GLN A 93 -12.95 -7.52 -2.54
C GLN A 93 -13.56 -8.88 -2.26
N ASN A 94 -13.87 -9.64 -3.33
CA ASN A 94 -14.61 -10.90 -3.26
C ASN A 94 -13.77 -12.11 -2.78
N ARG A 95 -12.45 -11.99 -2.72
CA ARG A 95 -11.57 -13.06 -2.24
C ARG A 95 -10.99 -12.79 -0.85
N TRP A 96 -11.56 -11.86 -0.13
CA TRP A 96 -11.16 -11.60 1.26
C TRP A 96 -11.41 -12.81 2.15
N SER A 97 -10.53 -13.03 3.11
CA SER A 97 -10.68 -14.05 4.15
C SER A 97 -10.37 -13.43 5.53
N PRO A 98 -11.16 -13.75 6.57
CA PRO A 98 -10.85 -13.29 7.93
C PRO A 98 -9.52 -13.78 8.49
N THR A 99 -8.89 -14.77 7.85
CA THR A 99 -7.55 -15.23 8.22
C THR A 99 -6.45 -14.29 7.77
N TYR A 100 -6.72 -13.39 6.82
CA TYR A 100 -5.77 -12.39 6.39
C TYR A 100 -5.61 -11.32 7.47
N ASP A 101 -4.38 -10.85 7.63
CA ASP A 101 -4.02 -9.77 8.55
C ASP A 101 -3.36 -8.62 7.78
N VAL A 102 -2.92 -7.59 8.48
CA VAL A 102 -2.26 -6.43 7.85
C VAL A 102 -1.02 -6.87 7.08
N SER A 103 -0.25 -7.79 7.62
CA SER A 103 0.94 -8.35 6.97
C SER A 103 0.59 -9.01 5.62
N SER A 104 -0.46 -9.82 5.59
CA SER A 104 -0.95 -10.49 4.37
C SER A 104 -1.38 -9.48 3.31
N ILE A 105 -2.12 -8.44 3.72
CA ILE A 105 -2.60 -7.38 2.83
C ILE A 105 -1.41 -6.69 2.16
N LEU A 106 -0.45 -6.23 2.94
CA LEU A 106 0.68 -5.46 2.44
C LEU A 106 1.61 -6.30 1.57
N THR A 107 1.82 -7.57 1.93
CA THR A 107 2.60 -8.51 1.11
C THR A 107 1.93 -8.73 -0.25
N SER A 108 0.61 -8.88 -0.27
CA SER A 108 -0.14 -9.03 -1.52
C SER A 108 -0.05 -7.79 -2.41
N ILE A 109 -0.09 -6.61 -1.82
CA ILE A 109 0.07 -5.34 -2.56
C ILE A 109 1.49 -5.23 -3.11
N GLN A 110 2.50 -5.57 -2.33
CA GLN A 110 3.89 -5.58 -2.78
C GLN A 110 4.08 -6.51 -3.98
N SER A 111 3.50 -7.71 -3.93
CA SER A 111 3.54 -8.67 -5.05
C SER A 111 2.81 -8.13 -6.29
N LEU A 112 1.70 -7.44 -6.10
CA LEU A 112 0.94 -6.84 -7.20
C LEU A 112 1.76 -5.82 -7.99
N LEU A 113 2.69 -5.12 -7.35
CA LEU A 113 3.52 -4.13 -8.03
C LEU A 113 4.27 -4.74 -9.20
N ASN A 114 4.82 -5.95 -9.04
CA ASN A 114 5.58 -6.63 -10.10
C ASN A 114 4.74 -7.61 -10.93
N ASP A 115 3.51 -7.87 -10.53
CA ASP A 115 2.64 -8.83 -11.21
C ASP A 115 1.24 -8.23 -11.43
N PRO A 116 1.14 -7.23 -12.32
CA PRO A 116 -0.15 -6.57 -12.56
C PRO A 116 -1.13 -7.50 -13.28
N ASN A 117 -2.42 -7.32 -12.94
CA ASN A 117 -3.51 -7.97 -13.65
C ASN A 117 -4.04 -7.00 -14.72
N ILE A 118 -3.73 -7.26 -15.98
CA ILE A 118 -4.09 -6.38 -17.09
C ILE A 118 -5.43 -6.74 -17.75
N SER A 119 -6.10 -7.80 -17.29
CA SER A 119 -7.39 -8.22 -17.87
C SER A 119 -8.54 -7.29 -17.46
N SER A 120 -8.43 -6.63 -16.31
CA SER A 120 -9.44 -5.69 -15.81
C SER A 120 -8.75 -4.49 -15.16
N PRO A 121 -8.17 -3.58 -15.97
CA PRO A 121 -7.32 -2.53 -15.45
C PRO A 121 -8.10 -1.39 -14.81
N ALA A 122 -7.56 -0.88 -13.70
CA ALA A 122 -7.96 0.37 -13.08
C ALA A 122 -7.36 1.59 -13.80
N ASN A 123 -6.19 1.41 -14.40
CA ASN A 123 -5.48 2.40 -15.20
C ASN A 123 -5.19 1.81 -16.58
N VAL A 124 -6.00 2.18 -17.56
CA VAL A 124 -5.92 1.64 -18.93
C VAL A 124 -4.61 2.03 -19.61
N GLU A 125 -4.14 3.28 -19.42
CA GLU A 125 -2.88 3.73 -19.97
C GLU A 125 -1.71 2.88 -19.49
N ALA A 126 -1.64 2.65 -18.18
CA ALA A 126 -0.58 1.83 -17.58
C ALA A 126 -0.65 0.38 -18.10
N ALA A 127 -1.85 -0.18 -18.23
CA ALA A 127 -2.02 -1.53 -18.75
C ALA A 127 -1.56 -1.64 -20.21
N ASN A 128 -1.89 -0.66 -21.04
CA ASN A 128 -1.49 -0.63 -22.44
C ASN A 128 0.03 -0.48 -22.60
N LEU A 129 0.66 0.40 -21.83
CA LEU A 129 2.12 0.56 -21.86
C LEU A 129 2.82 -0.69 -21.34
N TYR A 130 2.29 -1.31 -20.30
CA TYR A 130 2.84 -2.55 -19.75
C TYR A 130 2.84 -3.68 -20.80
N LYS A 131 1.76 -3.78 -21.57
CA LYS A 131 1.58 -4.83 -22.57
C LYS A 131 2.38 -4.56 -23.85
N ASP A 132 2.27 -3.35 -24.41
CA ASP A 132 2.70 -3.05 -25.77
C ASP A 132 3.93 -2.12 -25.85
N HIS A 133 4.25 -1.39 -24.78
CA HIS A 133 5.34 -0.40 -24.75
C HIS A 133 6.07 -0.43 -23.40
N ARG A 134 6.68 -1.58 -23.10
CA ARG A 134 7.27 -1.86 -21.78
C ARG A 134 8.32 -0.83 -21.35
N SER A 135 9.14 -0.33 -22.27
CA SER A 135 10.16 0.67 -21.93
C SER A 135 9.55 1.99 -21.49
N GLN A 136 8.43 2.40 -22.09
CA GLN A 136 7.70 3.60 -21.68
C GLN A 136 7.01 3.38 -20.33
N TYR A 137 6.48 2.18 -20.09
CA TYR A 137 5.92 1.81 -18.80
C TYR A 137 6.97 1.94 -17.70
N VAL A 138 8.15 1.36 -17.90
CA VAL A 138 9.26 1.42 -16.93
C VAL A 138 9.65 2.87 -16.64
N LYS A 139 9.74 3.70 -17.67
CA LYS A 139 10.08 5.13 -17.51
C LYS A 139 9.05 5.85 -16.63
N ARG A 140 7.75 5.62 -16.87
CA ARG A 140 6.67 6.24 -16.10
C ARG A 140 6.67 5.76 -14.64
N VAL A 141 6.94 4.47 -14.42
CA VAL A 141 7.07 3.91 -13.07
C VAL A 141 8.27 4.54 -12.34
N ARG A 142 9.41 4.66 -13.00
CA ARG A 142 10.60 5.28 -12.38
C ARG A 142 10.36 6.74 -11.98
N GLU A 143 9.55 7.46 -12.71
CA GLU A 143 9.14 8.83 -12.31
C GLU A 143 8.40 8.80 -10.96
N THR A 144 7.51 7.83 -10.74
CA THR A 144 6.80 7.71 -9.45
C THR A 144 7.74 7.30 -8.32
N VAL A 145 8.76 6.51 -8.59
CA VAL A 145 9.80 6.17 -7.60
C VAL A 145 10.53 7.43 -7.14
N GLU A 146 10.98 8.26 -8.08
CA GLU A 146 11.64 9.53 -7.78
C GLU A 146 10.72 10.46 -6.99
N ASN A 147 9.43 10.55 -7.37
CA ASN A 147 8.44 11.35 -6.65
C ASN A 147 8.27 10.86 -5.21
N SER A 148 8.35 9.57 -4.97
CA SER A 148 8.22 9.01 -3.62
C SER A 148 9.34 9.49 -2.69
N TRP A 149 10.55 9.69 -3.22
CA TRP A 149 11.67 10.23 -2.45
C TRP A 149 11.48 11.72 -2.12
N LEU A 150 10.93 12.49 -3.07
CA LEU A 150 10.63 13.91 -2.84
C LEU A 150 9.54 14.09 -1.79
N GLU A 151 8.54 13.23 -1.76
CA GLU A 151 7.49 13.22 -0.74
C GLU A 151 8.09 12.96 0.65
N ASP A 152 9.02 12.02 0.79
CA ASP A 152 9.72 11.75 2.04
C ASP A 152 10.51 12.97 2.53
N ASP A 153 11.23 13.64 1.63
CA ASP A 153 12.00 14.85 1.96
C ASP A 153 11.09 15.98 2.47
N LEU A 154 9.91 16.15 1.87
CA LEU A 154 8.94 17.17 2.29
C LEU A 154 8.36 16.89 3.67
N GLU A 155 8.10 15.63 4.00
CA GLU A 155 7.61 15.24 5.34
C GLU A 155 8.67 15.45 6.42
N ASP A 156 9.93 15.12 6.13
CA ASP A 156 11.03 15.38 7.04
C ASP A 156 11.17 16.88 7.34
N ASP A 157 10.99 17.75 6.35
CA ASP A 157 11.00 19.20 6.52
C ASP A 157 9.83 19.71 7.36
N GLU A 158 8.65 19.09 7.27
CA GLU A 158 7.48 19.45 8.10
C GLU A 158 7.67 19.01 9.56
N ASP A 159 8.21 17.83 9.79
CA ASP A 159 8.50 17.33 11.13
C ASP A 159 9.54 18.23 11.85
N ASP A 160 10.55 18.72 11.13
CA ASP A 160 11.54 19.64 11.66
C ASP A 160 10.96 21.00 12.05
N LYS A 161 9.85 21.43 11.43
CA LYS A 161 9.17 22.70 11.76
C LYS A 161 8.30 22.60 13.00
N ASP A 162 7.75 21.44 13.30
CA ASP A 162 6.89 21.21 14.45
C ASP A 162 7.69 21.12 15.75
N ASP A 163 9.01 20.91 15.68
CA ASP A 163 9.93 20.84 16.83
C ASP A 163 10.50 22.20 17.28
N GLU A 164 10.15 23.29 16.58
CA GLU A 164 10.49 24.65 16.99
C GLU A 164 9.33 25.29 17.76
#